data_dfc209492c69d8cbe897f3f9e6b34372
#
_entry.id   dfc209492c69d8cbe897f3f9e6b34372
#
_cell.length_a   1.000
_cell.length_b   1.000
_cell.length_c   1.000
_cell.angle_alpha   90.00
_cell.angle_beta   90.00
_cell.angle_gamma   90.00
#
_symmetry.space_group_name_H-M   'P 1'
#
loop_
_entity.id
_entity.type
_entity.pdbx_description
1 polymer ?
#
loop_
_entity_poly.entity_id
_entity_poly.type
_entity_poly.pdbx_seq_one_letter_code
_entity_poly.pdbx_strand_id
1 'polypeptide(L)'
;NFEGYWKDVGTIESLWEANMDLLSVPMPIDLHDKKWRIYAKNPGLAPHYIAKGAVVSDSLVTEGSEVYGSVQHSVIFAGVTIEEGASVIDSVVMPYAVIKRGAVVRRAIVAENAVIGAGCMVGEETGNIAVVGQSVTLPAGVSVTAGQQVDENTKF
;
A
#
# COMPACT_ATOMS: atom_id res chain seq x y z
N ASN A 1 25.95 18.55 -11.25
CA ASN A 1 24.86 18.47 -10.27
C ASN A 1 23.61 17.95 -10.99
N PHE A 2 22.95 16.97 -10.44
CA PHE A 2 21.66 16.50 -10.94
C PHE A 2 20.57 17.52 -10.57
N GLU A 3 19.82 17.96 -11.58
CA GLU A 3 18.67 18.85 -11.40
C GLU A 3 17.40 18.04 -11.68
N GLY A 4 16.76 17.52 -10.64
CA GLY A 4 15.57 16.70 -10.78
C GLY A 4 15.16 16.08 -9.46
N TYR A 5 14.07 15.33 -9.47
CA TYR A 5 13.63 14.58 -8.28
C TYR A 5 14.60 13.43 -8.01
N TRP A 6 15.11 13.39 -6.80
CA TRP A 6 15.94 12.32 -6.27
C TRP A 6 15.59 12.08 -4.81
N LYS A 7 15.43 10.82 -4.41
CA LYS A 7 15.17 10.47 -3.01
C LYS A 7 15.92 9.20 -2.65
N ASP A 8 16.60 9.23 -1.50
CA ASP A 8 17.20 8.04 -0.89
C ASP A 8 16.10 7.27 -0.13
N VAL A 9 15.94 6.00 -0.45
CA VAL A 9 14.94 5.12 0.17
C VAL A 9 15.56 4.11 1.15
N GLY A 10 16.64 4.50 1.81
CA GLY A 10 17.38 3.66 2.77
C GLY A 10 16.68 3.40 4.11
N THR A 11 15.56 4.05 4.41
CA THR A 11 14.76 3.84 5.63
C THR A 11 13.31 3.52 5.30
N ILE A 12 12.56 2.99 6.28
CA ILE A 12 11.13 2.71 6.17
C ILE A 12 10.37 4.01 5.86
N GLU A 13 10.67 5.08 6.57
CA GLU A 13 10.05 6.39 6.40
C GLU A 13 10.32 6.92 4.99
N SER A 14 11.56 6.88 4.51
CA SER A 14 11.90 7.40 3.19
C SER A 14 11.30 6.57 2.06
N LEU A 15 11.13 5.25 2.23
CA LEU A 15 10.41 4.40 1.29
C LEU A 15 8.92 4.77 1.25
N TRP A 16 8.29 4.94 2.42
CA TRP A 16 6.89 5.36 2.49
C TRP A 16 6.71 6.75 1.86
N GLU A 17 7.52 7.72 2.23
CA GLU A 17 7.47 9.08 1.68
C GLU A 17 7.68 9.10 0.16
N ALA A 18 8.63 8.33 -0.39
CA ALA A 18 8.87 8.27 -1.83
C ALA A 18 7.65 7.76 -2.61
N ASN A 19 6.84 6.88 -2.00
CA ASN A 19 5.57 6.45 -2.58
C ASN A 19 4.50 7.54 -2.44
N MET A 20 4.41 8.21 -1.30
CA MET A 20 3.45 9.32 -1.09
C MET A 20 3.76 10.53 -1.99
N ASP A 21 5.03 10.79 -2.29
CA ASP A 21 5.42 11.84 -3.25
C ASP A 21 4.76 11.66 -4.62
N LEU A 22 4.45 10.41 -5.03
CA LEU A 22 3.73 10.13 -6.27
C LEU A 22 2.26 10.58 -6.26
N LEU A 23 1.72 10.89 -5.09
CA LEU A 23 0.36 11.41 -4.91
C LEU A 23 0.32 12.95 -4.83
N SER A 24 1.49 13.59 -4.80
CA SER A 24 1.57 15.04 -4.71
C SER A 24 1.16 15.76 -6.00
N VAL A 25 0.72 17.02 -5.87
CA VAL A 25 0.36 17.87 -7.02
C VAL A 25 1.20 19.16 -6.97
N PRO A 26 2.09 19.41 -7.96
CA PRO A 26 2.41 18.52 -9.09
C PRO A 26 3.18 17.26 -8.68
N MET A 27 2.99 16.16 -9.41
CA MET A 27 3.75 14.93 -9.21
C MET A 27 5.23 15.16 -9.57
N PRO A 28 6.20 14.74 -8.74
CA PRO A 28 7.61 15.03 -8.99
C PRO A 28 8.21 14.22 -10.16
N ILE A 29 7.55 13.11 -10.54
CA ILE A 29 7.92 12.27 -11.69
C ILE A 29 6.66 12.03 -12.52
N ASP A 30 6.72 12.34 -13.82
CA ASP A 30 5.63 12.01 -14.74
C ASP A 30 5.65 10.51 -15.09
N LEU A 31 4.82 9.73 -14.41
CA LEU A 31 4.66 8.29 -14.68
C LEU A 31 4.01 8.01 -16.05
N HIS A 32 3.43 9.02 -16.70
CA HIS A 32 2.75 8.90 -17.99
C HIS A 32 3.61 9.43 -19.17
N ASP A 33 4.86 9.82 -18.92
CA ASP A 33 5.75 10.30 -19.99
C ASP A 33 5.98 9.22 -21.04
N LYS A 34 5.41 9.44 -22.23
CA LYS A 34 5.56 8.52 -23.37
C LYS A 34 6.95 8.54 -24.00
N LYS A 35 7.73 9.59 -23.77
CA LYS A 35 9.09 9.75 -24.31
C LYS A 35 10.13 9.07 -23.44
N TRP A 36 9.87 9.01 -22.12
CA TRP A 36 10.76 8.36 -21.16
C TRP A 36 9.99 7.31 -20.35
N ARG A 37 9.76 6.17 -20.97
CA ARG A 37 9.05 5.06 -20.33
C ARG A 37 9.90 4.42 -19.25
N ILE A 38 9.30 4.23 -18.08
CA ILE A 38 9.86 3.39 -17.03
C ILE A 38 9.51 1.93 -17.35
N TYR A 39 10.54 1.11 -17.59
CA TYR A 39 10.36 -0.31 -17.89
C TYR A 39 10.46 -1.12 -16.59
N ALA A 40 9.42 -1.89 -16.30
CA ALA A 40 9.38 -2.85 -15.22
C ALA A 40 8.87 -4.19 -15.74
N LYS A 41 9.01 -5.24 -14.94
CA LYS A 41 8.38 -6.53 -15.26
C LYS A 41 6.86 -6.35 -15.20
N ASN A 42 6.20 -6.43 -16.36
CA ASN A 42 4.74 -6.37 -16.42
C ASN A 42 4.18 -7.72 -15.96
N PRO A 43 3.37 -7.77 -14.88
CA PRO A 43 2.75 -9.01 -14.40
C PRO A 43 1.67 -9.56 -15.37
N GLY A 44 1.21 -8.75 -16.33
CA GLY A 44 0.19 -9.16 -17.31
C GLY A 44 -1.17 -9.44 -16.68
N LEU A 45 -1.53 -8.69 -15.63
CA LEU A 45 -2.78 -8.85 -14.92
C LEU A 45 -3.94 -8.14 -15.64
N ALA A 46 -5.17 -8.51 -15.27
CA ALA A 46 -6.38 -7.82 -15.72
C ALA A 46 -6.39 -6.34 -15.27
N PRO A 47 -7.18 -5.46 -15.89
CA PRO A 47 -7.42 -4.13 -15.35
C PRO A 47 -7.86 -4.20 -13.89
N HIS A 48 -7.53 -3.18 -13.10
CA HIS A 48 -8.05 -3.08 -11.73
C HIS A 48 -9.57 -2.98 -11.70
N TYR A 49 -10.18 -3.52 -10.67
CA TYR A 49 -11.63 -3.50 -10.46
C TYR A 49 -11.98 -2.71 -9.19
N ILE A 50 -12.85 -1.72 -9.32
CA ILE A 50 -13.43 -0.96 -8.20
C ILE A 50 -14.90 -1.36 -8.08
N ALA A 51 -15.25 -2.00 -6.98
CA ALA A 51 -16.60 -2.54 -6.76
C ALA A 51 -17.64 -1.42 -6.52
N LYS A 52 -18.89 -1.73 -6.78
CA LYS A 52 -19.99 -0.82 -6.44
C LYS A 52 -20.02 -0.56 -4.92
N GLY A 53 -19.92 0.70 -4.53
CA GLY A 53 -19.88 1.10 -3.10
C GLY A 53 -18.47 1.20 -2.51
N ALA A 54 -17.44 0.74 -3.22
CA ALA A 54 -16.08 1.04 -2.85
C ALA A 54 -15.77 2.53 -3.05
N VAL A 55 -14.88 3.07 -2.22
CA VAL A 55 -14.45 4.48 -2.28
C VAL A 55 -12.95 4.54 -2.49
N VAL A 56 -12.53 5.18 -3.57
CA VAL A 56 -11.09 5.42 -3.86
C VAL A 56 -10.91 6.91 -4.08
N SER A 57 -10.00 7.52 -3.32
CA SER A 57 -9.67 8.94 -3.43
C SER A 57 -8.19 9.17 -3.26
N ASP A 58 -7.63 10.12 -4.03
CA ASP A 58 -6.25 10.56 -3.94
C ASP A 58 -5.24 9.40 -3.85
N SER A 59 -5.34 8.43 -4.77
CA SER A 59 -4.61 7.16 -4.66
C SER A 59 -4.19 6.63 -6.02
N LEU A 60 -3.08 5.91 -6.05
CA LEU A 60 -2.66 5.12 -7.21
C LEU A 60 -3.10 3.67 -7.02
N VAL A 61 -3.80 3.12 -8.00
CA VAL A 61 -4.24 1.71 -8.00
C VAL A 61 -3.77 1.08 -9.31
N THR A 62 -2.96 0.03 -9.21
CA THR A 62 -2.38 -0.62 -10.38
C THR A 62 -3.16 -1.85 -10.84
N GLU A 63 -2.76 -2.43 -11.98
CA GLU A 63 -3.47 -3.56 -12.61
C GLU A 63 -3.64 -4.77 -11.69
N GLY A 64 -4.69 -5.54 -11.91
CA GLY A 64 -5.04 -6.74 -11.15
C GLY A 64 -5.56 -6.50 -9.74
N SER A 65 -5.62 -5.24 -9.29
CA SER A 65 -6.13 -4.93 -7.96
C SER A 65 -7.66 -4.97 -7.93
N GLU A 66 -8.22 -5.53 -6.86
CA GLU A 66 -9.65 -5.59 -6.61
C GLU A 66 -9.99 -4.83 -5.33
N VAL A 67 -10.76 -3.73 -5.45
CA VAL A 67 -11.13 -2.89 -4.31
C VAL A 67 -12.62 -2.98 -4.06
N TYR A 68 -12.99 -3.59 -2.94
CA TYR A 68 -14.36 -3.68 -2.42
C TYR A 68 -14.58 -2.78 -1.20
N GLY A 69 -13.51 -2.30 -0.57
CA GLY A 69 -13.50 -1.42 0.60
C GLY A 69 -13.21 0.04 0.26
N SER A 70 -12.46 0.72 1.12
CA SER A 70 -12.06 2.11 0.93
C SER A 70 -10.53 2.26 0.84
N VAL A 71 -10.09 3.16 -0.03
CA VAL A 71 -8.68 3.53 -0.22
C VAL A 71 -8.59 5.05 -0.26
N GLN A 72 -7.75 5.63 0.57
CA GLN A 72 -7.54 7.07 0.62
C GLN A 72 -6.05 7.37 0.76
N HIS A 73 -5.54 8.30 -0.06
CA HIS A 73 -4.16 8.79 -0.04
C HIS A 73 -3.14 7.63 0.08
N SER A 74 -3.25 6.64 -0.83
CA SER A 74 -2.49 5.39 -0.73
C SER A 74 -1.99 4.91 -2.08
N VAL A 75 -0.91 4.15 -2.07
CA VAL A 75 -0.36 3.50 -3.26
C VAL A 75 -0.63 2.00 -3.18
N ILE A 76 -1.43 1.51 -4.11
CA ILE A 76 -1.86 0.10 -4.19
C ILE A 76 -1.19 -0.54 -5.40
N PHE A 77 -0.28 -1.47 -5.15
CA PHE A 77 0.46 -2.19 -6.17
C PHE A 77 -0.37 -3.32 -6.81
N ALA A 78 0.22 -3.98 -7.79
CA ALA A 78 -0.45 -4.96 -8.64
C ALA A 78 -1.02 -6.17 -7.87
N GLY A 79 -2.23 -6.60 -8.24
CA GLY A 79 -2.86 -7.81 -7.71
C GLY A 79 -3.30 -7.75 -6.25
N VAL A 80 -3.39 -6.57 -5.66
CA VAL A 80 -3.86 -6.37 -4.28
C VAL A 80 -5.36 -6.57 -4.20
N THR A 81 -5.83 -7.27 -3.16
CA THR A 81 -7.26 -7.41 -2.84
C THR A 81 -7.59 -6.66 -1.56
N ILE A 82 -8.56 -5.75 -1.60
CA ILE A 82 -9.10 -5.03 -0.45
C ILE A 82 -10.57 -5.40 -0.28
N GLU A 83 -10.86 -6.24 0.71
CA GLU A 83 -12.20 -6.79 0.93
C GLU A 83 -13.21 -5.75 1.44
N GLU A 84 -14.48 -6.09 1.39
CA GLU A 84 -15.59 -5.26 1.83
C GLU A 84 -15.44 -4.79 3.29
N GLY A 85 -15.67 -3.50 3.55
CA GLY A 85 -15.52 -2.90 4.87
C GLY A 85 -14.07 -2.68 5.32
N ALA A 86 -13.08 -3.14 4.55
CA ALA A 86 -11.68 -2.82 4.82
C ALA A 86 -11.37 -1.37 4.44
N SER A 87 -10.39 -0.77 5.12
CA SER A 87 -9.97 0.61 4.89
C SER A 87 -8.44 0.72 4.84
N VAL A 88 -7.93 1.37 3.81
CA VAL A 88 -6.50 1.64 3.62
C VAL A 88 -6.31 3.14 3.49
N ILE A 89 -5.52 3.73 4.39
CA ILE A 89 -5.33 5.18 4.51
C ILE A 89 -3.85 5.48 4.67
N ASP A 90 -3.31 6.49 3.96
CA ASP A 90 -1.92 6.95 4.06
C ASP A 90 -0.90 5.79 3.99
N SER A 91 -1.14 4.80 3.13
CA SER A 91 -0.42 3.54 3.18
C SER A 91 0.10 3.07 1.84
N VAL A 92 1.13 2.25 1.89
CA VAL A 92 1.71 1.56 0.72
C VAL A 92 1.38 0.08 0.85
N VAL A 93 0.64 -0.47 -0.12
CA VAL A 93 0.28 -1.90 -0.14
C VAL A 93 0.95 -2.53 -1.35
N MET A 94 1.94 -3.38 -1.10
CA MET A 94 2.79 -4.00 -2.11
C MET A 94 2.09 -5.17 -2.83
N PRO A 95 2.68 -5.69 -3.93
CA PRO A 95 1.99 -6.63 -4.81
C PRO A 95 1.42 -7.85 -4.10
N TYR A 96 0.23 -8.27 -4.56
CA TYR A 96 -0.48 -9.48 -4.13
C TYR A 96 -0.85 -9.54 -2.63
N ALA A 97 -0.73 -8.43 -1.90
CA ALA A 97 -1.20 -8.38 -0.53
C ALA A 97 -2.74 -8.44 -0.47
N VAL A 98 -3.26 -8.99 0.63
CA VAL A 98 -4.71 -9.13 0.84
C VAL A 98 -5.11 -8.46 2.14
N ILE A 99 -6.01 -7.49 2.06
CA ILE A 99 -6.60 -6.80 3.22
C ILE A 99 -8.01 -7.35 3.43
N LYS A 100 -8.17 -8.16 4.46
CA LYS A 100 -9.42 -8.86 4.74
C LYS A 100 -10.50 -7.94 5.28
N ARG A 101 -11.75 -8.42 5.23
CA ARG A 101 -12.96 -7.73 5.65
C ARG A 101 -12.79 -6.97 6.98
N GLY A 102 -13.15 -5.69 6.99
CA GLY A 102 -13.16 -4.85 8.18
C GLY A 102 -11.78 -4.52 8.76
N ALA A 103 -10.70 -4.94 8.13
CA ALA A 103 -9.36 -4.53 8.56
C ALA A 103 -9.10 -3.06 8.23
N VAL A 104 -8.34 -2.40 9.10
CA VAL A 104 -7.92 -1.01 8.92
C VAL A 104 -6.40 -0.96 8.84
N VAL A 105 -5.90 -0.42 7.73
CA VAL A 105 -4.46 -0.19 7.50
C VAL A 105 -4.27 1.31 7.38
N ARG A 106 -3.47 1.88 8.27
CA ARG A 106 -3.27 3.33 8.32
C ARG A 106 -1.80 3.64 8.55
N ARG A 107 -1.26 4.55 7.74
CA ARG A 107 0.14 5.00 7.85
C ARG A 107 1.11 3.82 7.99
N ALA A 108 1.04 2.90 7.03
CA ALA A 108 1.73 1.63 7.08
C ALA A 108 2.29 1.20 5.71
N ILE A 109 3.23 0.27 5.76
CA ILE A 109 3.69 -0.50 4.60
C ILE A 109 3.28 -1.95 4.80
N VAL A 110 2.47 -2.47 3.90
CA VAL A 110 2.12 -3.89 3.83
C VAL A 110 2.93 -4.50 2.69
N ALA A 111 3.86 -5.39 3.01
CA ALA A 111 4.78 -5.95 2.03
C ALA A 111 4.12 -7.02 1.15
N GLU A 112 4.86 -7.46 0.14
CA GLU A 112 4.41 -8.38 -0.90
C GLU A 112 3.86 -9.71 -0.32
N ASN A 113 2.74 -10.18 -0.87
CA ASN A 113 2.03 -11.40 -0.46
C ASN A 113 1.58 -11.44 1.02
N ALA A 114 1.62 -10.33 1.75
CA ALA A 114 1.13 -10.29 3.12
C ALA A 114 -0.40 -10.37 3.17
N VAL A 115 -0.93 -11.00 4.23
CA VAL A 115 -2.36 -11.11 4.47
C VAL A 115 -2.71 -10.44 5.79
N ILE A 116 -3.48 -9.37 5.73
CA ILE A 116 -4.02 -8.69 6.91
C ILE A 116 -5.37 -9.33 7.25
N GLY A 117 -5.43 -10.05 8.37
CA GLY A 117 -6.61 -10.76 8.82
C GLY A 117 -7.84 -9.87 9.05
N ALA A 118 -9.01 -10.47 9.06
CA ALA A 118 -10.26 -9.73 9.24
C ALA A 118 -10.27 -8.94 10.57
N GLY A 119 -10.71 -7.68 10.52
CA GLY A 119 -10.80 -6.82 11.70
C GLY A 119 -9.45 -6.42 12.33
N CYS A 120 -8.32 -6.68 11.67
CA CYS A 120 -7.02 -6.22 12.12
C CYS A 120 -6.92 -4.68 12.08
N MET A 121 -6.13 -4.14 13.00
CA MET A 121 -5.74 -2.73 13.02
C MET A 121 -4.24 -2.64 12.80
N VAL A 122 -3.79 -2.06 11.68
CA VAL A 122 -2.36 -1.92 11.34
C VAL A 122 -2.02 -0.44 11.22
N GLY A 123 -1.09 0.00 12.08
CA GLY A 123 -0.68 1.40 12.16
C GLY A 123 -1.69 2.30 12.86
N GLU A 124 -1.33 3.57 12.98
CA GLU A 124 -2.08 4.61 13.68
C GLU A 124 -2.11 5.89 12.84
N GLU A 125 -2.93 6.86 13.24
CA GLU A 125 -3.06 8.14 12.52
C GLU A 125 -1.78 8.96 12.54
N THR A 126 -1.01 8.82 13.60
CA THR A 126 0.26 9.53 13.83
C THR A 126 1.33 8.57 14.32
N GLY A 127 2.58 9.01 14.30
CA GLY A 127 3.71 8.19 14.75
C GLY A 127 4.51 7.61 13.59
N ASN A 128 5.36 6.65 13.86
CA ASN A 128 6.23 6.00 12.88
C ASN A 128 5.44 5.02 12.00
N ILE A 129 5.96 4.73 10.82
CA ILE A 129 5.33 3.82 9.87
C ILE A 129 5.30 2.39 10.43
N ALA A 130 4.12 1.78 10.50
CA ALA A 130 3.98 0.36 10.80
C ALA A 130 4.35 -0.49 9.58
N VAL A 131 4.95 -1.65 9.80
CA VAL A 131 5.35 -2.54 8.70
C VAL A 131 4.86 -3.96 8.95
N VAL A 132 4.18 -4.52 7.95
CA VAL A 132 3.91 -5.96 7.89
C VAL A 132 4.78 -6.55 6.78
N GLY A 133 5.67 -7.44 7.16
CA GLY A 133 6.68 -8.04 6.30
C GLY A 133 6.11 -8.94 5.20
N GLN A 134 6.98 -9.29 4.25
CA GLN A 134 6.64 -10.13 3.11
C GLN A 134 6.09 -11.49 3.54
N SER A 135 5.00 -11.93 2.89
CA SER A 135 4.34 -13.21 3.13
C SER A 135 3.83 -13.45 4.55
N VAL A 136 3.83 -12.42 5.40
CA VAL A 136 3.27 -12.50 6.76
C VAL A 136 1.75 -12.60 6.69
N THR A 137 1.18 -13.48 7.50
CA THR A 137 -0.28 -13.58 7.69
C THR A 137 -0.64 -13.17 9.12
N LEU A 138 -1.30 -12.02 9.27
CA LEU A 138 -1.86 -11.60 10.54
C LEU A 138 -3.16 -12.38 10.84
N PRO A 139 -3.29 -13.04 11.98
CA PRO A 139 -4.57 -13.58 12.43
C PRO A 139 -5.64 -12.49 12.58
N ALA A 140 -6.91 -12.88 12.51
CA ALA A 140 -8.01 -11.92 12.66
C ALA A 140 -7.97 -11.19 14.01
N GLY A 141 -8.27 -9.89 14.02
CA GLY A 141 -8.37 -9.06 15.21
C GLY A 141 -7.03 -8.63 15.82
N VAL A 142 -5.90 -8.95 15.19
CA VAL A 142 -4.57 -8.51 15.65
C VAL A 142 -4.39 -7.01 15.44
N SER A 143 -3.72 -6.36 16.39
CA SER A 143 -3.31 -4.96 16.29
C SER A 143 -1.78 -4.85 16.15
N VAL A 144 -1.34 -4.08 15.18
CA VAL A 144 0.06 -3.68 14.94
C VAL A 144 0.13 -2.17 15.14
N THR A 145 0.84 -1.71 16.16
CA THR A 145 0.89 -0.29 16.53
C THR A 145 1.85 0.52 15.64
N ALA A 146 1.79 1.84 15.73
CA ALA A 146 2.71 2.73 15.01
C ALA A 146 4.18 2.35 15.25
N GLY A 147 4.98 2.28 14.19
CA GLY A 147 6.40 1.93 14.22
C GLY A 147 6.72 0.46 14.48
N GLN A 148 5.72 -0.37 14.78
CA GLN A 148 5.93 -1.81 14.94
C GLN A 148 6.22 -2.46 13.59
N GLN A 149 7.20 -3.35 13.59
CA GLN A 149 7.57 -4.18 12.44
C GLN A 149 7.24 -5.64 12.77
N VAL A 150 6.47 -6.25 11.88
CA VAL A 150 6.02 -7.63 12.01
C VAL A 150 6.65 -8.45 10.89
N ASP A 151 7.34 -9.52 11.25
CA ASP A 151 7.96 -10.47 10.34
C ASP A 151 7.43 -11.90 10.54
N GLU A 152 7.97 -12.86 9.79
CA GLU A 152 7.59 -14.27 9.86
C GLU A 152 7.88 -14.92 11.23
N ASN A 153 8.73 -14.32 12.05
CA ASN A 153 9.09 -14.83 13.38
C ASN A 153 8.25 -14.21 14.51
N THR A 154 7.42 -13.21 14.16
CA THR A 154 6.56 -12.52 15.15
C THR A 154 5.44 -13.44 15.60
N LYS A 155 5.32 -13.64 16.91
CA LYS A 155 4.24 -14.42 17.53
C LYS A 155 3.08 -13.52 17.91
N PHE A 156 1.86 -13.96 17.63
CA PHE A 156 0.61 -13.29 17.90
C PHE A 156 -0.19 -14.02 18.98
#